data_6153fc799255a874e4f44f37eea617b8
#
_entry.id   6153fc799255a874e4f44f37eea617b8
#
_cell.length_a   1.000
_cell.length_b   1.000
_cell.length_c   1.000
_cell.angle_alpha   90.00
_cell.angle_beta   90.00
_cell.angle_gamma   90.00
#
_symmetry.space_group_name_H-M   'P 1'
#
loop_
_entity.id
_entity.type
_entity.pdbx_description
1 polymer ?
#
loop_
_entity_poly.entity_id
_entity_poly.type
_entity_poly.pdbx_seq_one_letter_code
_entity_poly.pdbx_strand_id
1 'polypeptide(L)'
;MQNCEIKTNENNEELVQHGDYEFPCAVYFSDIDIYTASEIAWHWHKEIEIVVLYEGNVSLETAKESIILKKGDGVFINSEELHYFKKIGDEKCVLISYVFDKSLVIGDKGSIIERKYIEPLVQNNTLFCCL
;
A
#
# COMPACT_ATOMS: atom_id res chain seq x y z
N MET A 1 -14.86 20.59 5.14
CA MET A 1 -14.30 19.45 4.37
C MET A 1 -14.50 18.17 5.18
N GLN A 2 -15.06 17.16 4.57
CA GLN A 2 -15.23 15.86 5.21
C GLN A 2 -13.92 15.08 5.14
N ASN A 3 -13.41 14.66 6.30
CA ASN A 3 -12.20 13.84 6.35
C ASN A 3 -12.48 12.40 5.90
N CYS A 4 -11.55 11.84 5.15
CA CYS A 4 -11.58 10.43 4.81
C CYS A 4 -10.92 9.59 5.91
N GLU A 5 -11.38 8.36 6.04
CA GLU A 5 -10.79 7.37 6.96
C GLU A 5 -10.72 6.03 6.25
N ILE A 6 -9.69 5.26 6.55
CA ILE A 6 -9.62 3.87 6.14
C ILE A 6 -10.59 3.07 7.01
N LYS A 7 -11.51 2.36 6.37
CA LYS A 7 -12.45 1.50 7.08
C LYS A 7 -11.82 0.14 7.32
N THR A 8 -11.69 -0.23 8.58
CA THR A 8 -11.07 -1.49 8.99
C THR A 8 -11.97 -2.27 9.94
N ASN A 9 -11.71 -3.58 10.03
CA ASN A 9 -12.30 -4.42 11.08
C ASN A 9 -11.48 -4.33 12.37
N GLU A 10 -11.84 -5.11 13.38
CA GLU A 10 -11.16 -5.15 14.69
C GLU A 10 -9.69 -5.59 14.60
N ASN A 11 -9.28 -6.26 13.52
CA ASN A 11 -7.92 -6.72 13.28
C ASN A 11 -7.12 -5.78 12.36
N ASN A 12 -7.64 -4.58 12.09
CA ASN A 12 -7.05 -3.60 11.18
C ASN A 12 -7.02 -4.03 9.70
N GLU A 13 -7.77 -5.06 9.32
CA GLU A 13 -7.95 -5.42 7.91
C GLU A 13 -8.84 -4.38 7.24
N GLU A 14 -8.39 -3.86 6.11
CA GLU A 14 -9.16 -2.90 5.33
C GLU A 14 -10.39 -3.57 4.71
N LEU A 15 -11.55 -2.93 4.85
CA LEU A 15 -12.83 -3.48 4.39
C LEU A 15 -13.16 -3.12 2.94
N VAL A 16 -12.41 -2.24 2.31
CA VAL A 16 -12.63 -1.81 0.93
C VAL A 16 -12.09 -2.86 -0.04
N GLN A 17 -12.88 -3.19 -1.05
CA GLN A 17 -12.43 -4.03 -2.15
C GLN A 17 -11.60 -3.20 -3.13
N HIS A 18 -10.41 -3.67 -3.48
CA HIS A 18 -9.49 -3.02 -4.41
C HIS A 18 -9.55 -3.68 -5.78
N GLY A 19 -10.27 -3.06 -6.72
CA GLY A 19 -10.50 -3.65 -8.03
C GLY A 19 -11.60 -4.70 -8.01
N ASP A 20 -11.68 -5.48 -9.08
CA ASP A 20 -12.65 -6.55 -9.22
C ASP A 20 -12.03 -7.77 -9.93
N TYR A 21 -12.85 -8.79 -10.22
CA TYR A 21 -12.37 -10.01 -10.87
C TYR A 21 -11.80 -9.75 -12.27
N GLU A 22 -12.40 -8.83 -13.03
CA GLU A 22 -11.96 -8.53 -14.40
C GLU A 22 -10.71 -7.66 -14.42
N PHE A 23 -10.61 -6.72 -13.46
CA PHE A 23 -9.44 -5.88 -13.30
C PHE A 23 -9.07 -5.76 -11.81
N PRO A 24 -8.26 -6.69 -11.31
CA PRO A 24 -7.95 -6.78 -9.89
C PRO A 24 -6.88 -5.77 -9.45
N CYS A 25 -7.09 -4.51 -9.78
CA CYS A 25 -6.21 -3.40 -9.43
C CYS A 25 -7.02 -2.15 -9.17
N ALA A 26 -6.64 -1.41 -8.14
CA ALA A 26 -7.15 -0.07 -7.88
C ALA A 26 -5.99 0.91 -7.79
N VAL A 27 -6.17 2.08 -8.36
CA VAL A 27 -5.18 3.16 -8.30
C VAL A 27 -5.78 4.32 -7.53
N TYR A 28 -5.09 4.75 -6.48
CA TYR A 28 -5.52 5.86 -5.64
C TYR A 28 -4.53 7.02 -5.76
N PHE A 29 -5.08 8.21 -5.95
CA PHE A 29 -4.32 9.45 -5.92
C PHE A 29 -4.75 10.20 -4.66
N SER A 30 -3.96 10.10 -3.60
CA SER A 30 -4.36 10.48 -2.25
C SER A 30 -3.60 11.70 -1.75
N ASP A 31 -4.32 12.81 -1.54
CA ASP A 31 -3.81 13.92 -0.74
C ASP A 31 -3.98 13.55 0.73
N ILE A 32 -2.88 13.38 1.45
CA ILE A 32 -2.92 12.87 2.82
C ILE A 32 -3.66 13.81 3.77
N ASP A 33 -3.77 15.09 3.44
CA ASP A 33 -4.45 16.07 4.30
C ASP A 33 -5.97 15.91 4.33
N ILE A 34 -6.55 15.10 3.43
CA ILE A 34 -7.97 14.76 3.52
C ILE A 34 -8.28 13.73 4.62
N TYR A 35 -7.27 13.05 5.13
CA TYR A 35 -7.40 12.12 6.26
C TYR A 35 -7.23 12.85 7.58
N THR A 36 -7.86 12.35 8.64
CA THR A 36 -7.73 12.90 9.98
C THR A 36 -6.25 12.90 10.43
N ALA A 37 -5.81 14.02 11.00
CA ALA A 37 -4.44 14.24 11.47
C ALA A 37 -3.36 14.06 10.39
N SER A 38 -3.72 14.13 9.11
CA SER A 38 -2.81 13.87 7.98
C SER A 38 -2.10 12.53 8.11
N GLU A 39 -2.88 11.51 8.44
CA GLU A 39 -2.42 10.15 8.63
C GLU A 39 -3.32 9.17 7.87
N ILE A 40 -2.71 8.13 7.30
CA ILE A 40 -3.45 6.95 6.86
C ILE A 40 -3.24 5.89 7.94
N ALA A 41 -4.29 5.62 8.71
CA ALA A 41 -4.23 4.78 9.92
C ALA A 41 -3.73 3.37 9.62
N TRP A 42 -3.25 2.70 10.65
CA TRP A 42 -2.78 1.32 10.57
C TRP A 42 -3.83 0.42 9.93
N HIS A 43 -3.44 -0.26 8.84
CA HIS A 43 -4.30 -1.21 8.13
C HIS A 43 -3.45 -2.22 7.36
N TRP A 44 -4.09 -3.30 6.93
CA TRP A 44 -3.51 -4.28 6.03
C TRP A 44 -4.58 -4.81 5.08
N HIS A 45 -4.14 -5.38 3.99
CA HIS A 45 -5.00 -6.01 2.99
C HIS A 45 -4.24 -7.15 2.30
N LYS A 46 -4.97 -8.02 1.63
CA LYS A 46 -4.39 -9.20 0.95
C LYS A 46 -3.62 -8.84 -0.30
N GLU A 47 -3.96 -7.72 -0.90
CA GLU A 47 -3.36 -7.24 -2.13
C GLU A 47 -1.92 -6.78 -1.88
N ILE A 48 -1.14 -6.79 -2.96
CA ILE A 48 0.17 -6.15 -3.01
C ILE A 48 -0.04 -4.65 -3.28
N GLU A 49 0.78 -3.81 -2.69
CA GLU A 49 0.70 -2.36 -2.91
C GLU A 49 2.06 -1.81 -3.32
N ILE A 50 2.05 -0.94 -4.32
CA ILE A 50 3.19 -0.10 -4.67
C ILE A 50 2.76 1.33 -4.47
N VAL A 51 3.49 2.07 -3.66
CA VAL A 51 3.23 3.49 -3.39
C VAL A 51 4.37 4.31 -3.96
N VAL A 52 4.01 5.36 -4.69
CA VAL A 52 4.96 6.37 -5.18
C VAL A 52 4.60 7.70 -4.53
N LEU A 53 5.57 8.37 -3.96
CA LEU A 53 5.36 9.70 -3.41
C LEU A 53 5.47 10.75 -4.50
N TYR A 54 4.34 11.34 -4.86
CA TYR A 54 4.22 12.31 -5.93
C TYR A 54 4.62 13.71 -5.49
N GLU A 55 4.24 14.11 -4.27
CA GLU A 55 4.58 15.39 -3.66
C GLU A 55 4.79 15.23 -2.17
N GLY A 56 5.69 16.05 -1.61
CA GLY A 56 5.88 16.16 -0.17
C GLY A 56 6.81 15.11 0.42
N ASN A 57 6.65 14.89 1.71
CA ASN A 57 7.40 13.90 2.49
C ASN A 57 6.45 13.15 3.41
N VAL A 58 6.67 11.86 3.55
CA VAL A 58 5.82 11.01 4.37
C VAL A 58 6.67 9.98 5.12
N SER A 59 6.29 9.63 6.33
CA SER A 59 6.84 8.45 7.00
C SER A 59 5.93 7.27 6.75
N LEU A 60 6.51 6.13 6.45
CA LEU A 60 5.83 4.85 6.37
C LEU A 60 6.36 3.97 7.51
N GLU A 61 5.45 3.46 8.32
CA GLU A 61 5.77 2.52 9.37
C GLU A 61 5.11 1.17 9.09
N THR A 62 5.87 0.11 9.31
CA THR A 62 5.37 -1.25 9.35
C THR A 62 5.66 -1.84 10.73
N ALA A 63 5.23 -3.08 10.98
CA ALA A 63 5.53 -3.74 12.25
C ALA A 63 7.04 -3.90 12.51
N LYS A 64 7.86 -3.81 11.46
CA LYS A 64 9.30 -4.09 11.53
C LYS A 64 10.19 -2.89 11.26
N GLU A 65 9.73 -1.96 10.44
CA GLU A 65 10.56 -0.86 9.93
C GLU A 65 9.80 0.46 9.87
N SER A 66 10.56 1.53 9.90
CA SER A 66 10.05 2.88 9.63
C SER A 66 10.99 3.54 8.63
N ILE A 67 10.43 4.10 7.57
CA ILE A 67 11.20 4.83 6.55
C ILE A 67 10.55 6.17 6.24
N ILE A 68 11.36 7.07 5.71
CA ILE A 68 10.91 8.36 5.21
C ILE A 68 10.98 8.33 3.67
N LEU A 69 9.86 8.61 3.03
CA LEU A 69 9.75 8.75 1.59
C LEU A 69 9.76 10.23 1.21
N LYS A 70 10.49 10.55 0.16
CA LYS A 70 10.55 11.88 -0.45
C LYS A 70 9.96 11.83 -1.84
N LYS A 71 9.65 12.97 -2.41
CA LYS A 71 9.13 13.09 -3.77
C LYS A 71 9.96 12.24 -4.75
N GLY A 72 9.30 11.38 -5.49
CA GLY A 72 9.90 10.48 -6.46
C GLY A 72 10.27 9.10 -5.90
N ASP A 73 10.28 8.92 -4.59
CA ASP A 73 10.53 7.62 -3.98
C ASP A 73 9.33 6.71 -4.15
N GLY A 74 9.61 5.41 -4.29
CA GLY A 74 8.60 4.37 -4.30
C GLY A 74 8.88 3.30 -3.27
N VAL A 75 7.83 2.63 -2.83
CA VAL A 75 7.92 1.54 -1.86
C VAL A 75 7.00 0.40 -2.24
N PHE A 76 7.47 -0.81 -2.02
CA PHE A 76 6.70 -2.04 -2.14
C PHE A 76 6.18 -2.44 -0.76
N ILE A 77 4.86 -2.63 -0.65
CA ILE A 77 4.21 -3.12 0.55
C ILE A 77 3.61 -4.49 0.20
N ASN A 78 4.08 -5.51 0.90
CA ASN A 78 3.69 -6.87 0.61
C ASN A 78 2.24 -7.16 1.05
N SER A 79 1.70 -8.25 0.52
CA SER A 79 0.41 -8.81 0.96
C SER A 79 0.40 -9.00 2.48
N GLU A 80 -0.69 -8.59 3.12
CA GLU A 80 -0.92 -8.74 4.56
C GLU A 80 0.04 -7.96 5.47
N GLU A 81 0.84 -7.05 4.94
CA GLU A 81 1.74 -6.22 5.74
C GLU A 81 0.97 -5.06 6.38
N LEU A 82 0.98 -5.01 7.70
CA LEU A 82 0.39 -3.90 8.46
C LEU A 82 1.21 -2.63 8.26
N HIS A 83 0.59 -1.55 7.85
CA HIS A 83 1.30 -0.30 7.53
C HIS A 83 0.51 0.95 7.90
N TYR A 84 1.24 2.06 8.01
CA TYR A 84 0.76 3.35 8.48
C TYR A 84 1.55 4.45 7.81
N PHE A 85 0.85 5.48 7.31
CA PHE A 85 1.48 6.66 6.72
C PHE A 85 1.18 7.90 7.53
N LYS A 86 2.19 8.74 7.71
CA LYS A 86 2.05 10.05 8.35
C LYS A 86 2.82 11.11 7.59
N LYS A 87 2.17 12.21 7.29
CA LYS A 87 2.80 13.37 6.65
C LYS A 87 3.92 13.93 7.52
N ILE A 88 5.01 14.34 6.87
CA ILE A 88 6.12 15.04 7.49
C ILE A 88 6.15 16.47 6.93
N GLY A 89 6.20 17.45 7.82
CA GLY A 89 6.24 18.86 7.43
C GLY A 89 4.88 19.43 7.06
N ASP A 90 4.87 20.65 6.54
CA ASP A 90 3.65 21.41 6.24
C ASP A 90 3.30 21.46 4.76
N GLU A 91 4.19 20.95 3.91
CA GLU A 91 3.97 20.92 2.47
C GLU A 91 2.89 19.91 2.09
N LYS A 92 2.23 20.18 0.96
CA LYS A 92 1.28 19.22 0.39
C LYS A 92 1.95 17.88 0.16
N CYS A 93 1.28 16.81 0.55
CA CYS A 93 1.78 15.45 0.41
C CYS A 93 0.77 14.59 -0.34
N VAL A 94 1.18 14.07 -1.49
CA VAL A 94 0.32 13.28 -2.37
C VAL A 94 0.99 11.94 -2.66
N LEU A 95 0.25 10.86 -2.39
CA LEU A 95 0.68 9.49 -2.68
C LEU A 95 -0.11 8.94 -3.86
N ILE A 96 0.56 8.19 -4.72
CA ILE A 96 -0.10 7.37 -5.73
C ILE A 96 0.06 5.92 -5.29
N SER A 97 -1.05 5.23 -5.08
CA SER A 97 -1.05 3.83 -4.62
C SER A 97 -1.63 2.94 -5.70
N TYR A 98 -0.90 1.88 -6.02
CA TYR A 98 -1.34 0.81 -6.90
C TYR A 98 -1.56 -0.42 -6.03
N VAL A 99 -2.83 -0.77 -5.81
CA VAL A 99 -3.23 -1.90 -4.95
C VAL A 99 -3.80 -2.99 -5.84
N PHE A 100 -3.16 -4.14 -5.90
CA PHE A 100 -3.55 -5.18 -6.85
C PHE A 100 -3.41 -6.58 -6.28
N ASP A 101 -4.31 -7.47 -6.72
CA ASP A 101 -4.20 -8.88 -6.43
C ASP A 101 -3.08 -9.51 -7.27
N LYS A 102 -2.45 -10.54 -6.72
CA LYS A 102 -1.38 -11.27 -7.45
C LYS A 102 -1.85 -11.80 -8.80
N SER A 103 -3.14 -12.05 -8.98
CA SER A 103 -3.70 -12.52 -10.25
C SER A 103 -3.41 -11.58 -11.42
N LEU A 104 -3.16 -10.30 -11.14
CA LEU A 104 -2.80 -9.34 -12.19
C LEU A 104 -1.47 -9.71 -12.88
N VAL A 105 -0.55 -10.32 -12.16
CA VAL A 105 0.84 -10.54 -12.63
C VAL A 105 1.20 -11.99 -12.84
N ILE A 106 0.44 -12.94 -12.30
CA ILE A 106 0.77 -14.37 -12.40
C ILE A 106 0.36 -15.02 -13.72
N GLY A 107 -0.58 -14.43 -14.48
CA GLY A 107 -1.20 -15.08 -15.61
C GLY A 107 -2.14 -16.19 -15.14
N ASP A 108 -1.96 -17.40 -15.64
CA ASP A 108 -2.77 -18.55 -15.22
C ASP A 108 -2.37 -19.02 -13.82
N LYS A 109 -3.37 -19.45 -13.04
CA LYS A 109 -3.14 -20.04 -11.73
C LYS A 109 -2.23 -21.28 -11.86
N GLY A 110 -1.22 -21.37 -11.00
CA GLY A 110 -0.23 -22.42 -11.03
C GLY A 110 0.87 -22.22 -12.07
N SER A 111 0.94 -21.03 -12.69
CA SER A 111 1.97 -20.68 -13.65
C SER A 111 3.36 -20.74 -13.03
N ILE A 112 4.39 -20.81 -13.88
CA ILE A 112 5.78 -20.71 -13.41
C ILE A 112 6.07 -19.35 -12.76
N ILE A 113 5.42 -18.29 -13.25
CA ILE A 113 5.56 -16.95 -12.67
C ILE A 113 5.03 -16.95 -11.24
N GLU A 114 3.86 -17.52 -11.01
CA GLU A 114 3.30 -17.62 -9.65
C GLU A 114 4.21 -18.46 -8.75
N ARG A 115 4.55 -19.67 -9.15
CA ARG A 115 5.29 -20.61 -8.29
C ARG A 115 6.71 -20.18 -8.01
N LYS A 116 7.41 -19.62 -9.00
CA LYS A 116 8.84 -19.32 -8.90
C LYS A 116 9.13 -17.92 -8.39
N TYR A 117 8.26 -16.94 -8.70
CA TYR A 117 8.55 -15.53 -8.42
C TYR A 117 7.56 -14.88 -7.45
N ILE A 118 6.26 -15.11 -7.62
CA ILE A 118 5.25 -14.39 -6.86
C ILE A 118 4.97 -15.04 -5.49
N GLU A 119 4.74 -16.34 -5.43
CA GLU A 119 4.48 -17.02 -4.16
C GLU A 119 5.65 -16.87 -3.17
N PRO A 120 6.91 -17.05 -3.58
CA PRO A 120 8.03 -16.79 -2.67
C PRO A 120 8.10 -15.33 -2.20
N LEU A 121 7.75 -14.38 -3.06
CA LEU A 121 7.71 -12.96 -2.72
C LEU A 121 6.63 -12.67 -1.68
N VAL A 122 5.40 -13.12 -1.95
CA VAL A 122 4.24 -12.88 -1.08
C VAL A 122 4.41 -13.56 0.28
N GLN A 123 4.99 -14.76 0.31
CA GLN A 123 5.22 -15.50 1.55
C GLN A 123 6.40 -14.98 2.37
N ASN A 124 7.23 -14.12 1.81
CA ASN A 124 8.38 -13.56 2.52
C ASN A 124 7.95 -12.34 3.36
N ASN A 125 7.56 -12.60 4.60
CA ASN A 125 7.09 -11.55 5.52
C ASN A 125 8.19 -10.62 6.04
N THR A 126 9.44 -10.82 5.63
CA THR A 126 10.55 -9.92 5.96
C THR A 126 10.91 -8.98 4.80
N LEU A 127 10.29 -9.17 3.64
CA LEU A 127 10.59 -8.37 2.48
C LEU A 127 9.98 -6.96 2.60
N PHE A 128 10.83 -5.98 2.49
CA PHE A 128 10.47 -4.58 2.42
C PHE A 128 11.44 -3.90 1.46
N CYS A 129 10.94 -3.31 0.40
CA CYS A 129 11.79 -2.74 -0.64
C CYS A 129 11.41 -1.29 -0.92
N CYS A 130 12.38 -0.41 -0.84
CA CYS A 130 12.29 0.99 -1.26
C CYS A 130 12.88 1.14 -2.66
N LEU A 131 12.12 1.70 -3.56
CA LEU A 131 12.52 1.88 -4.96
C LEU A 131 13.12 3.25 -5.21
#